data_9766c1305f685eaa65c31fa57ab08c45
#
_entry.id   9766c1305f685eaa65c31fa57ab08c45
#
_cell.length_a   1.000
_cell.length_b   1.000
_cell.length_c   1.000
_cell.angle_alpha   90.00
_cell.angle_beta   90.00
_cell.angle_gamma   90.00
#
_symmetry.space_group_name_H-M   'P 1'
#
loop_
_entity.id
_entity.type
_entity.pdbx_description
1 polymer ?
#
loop_
_entity_poly.entity_id
_entity_poly.type
_entity_poly.pdbx_seq_one_letter_code
_entity_poly.pdbx_strand_id
1 'polypeptide(L)'
;MELKEILKKIVLLGDGGVGKTSMIARYVVDRFDDKYIATIGTKVSRKDVQLVYPNLIVNLRMMIWDILGQKEYSKIRSASLTGAQGIILVGDLSRPETITSLDEFWLPETSKIVGHLPTIYVGNKLDLVSEESPSSKLLETSAAKKGAPVFLSSAKTGKNIELVFRTIGEMLVSDLVLSARKEKDNLPKTLTEAVDFIIQDFCAQYGDLEKAMLIVQHQFAEAKIDIRNPKYDSILDGLDRLMNAESIALSETVARVNYDERKKLIEHFKK
;
A
#
# COMPACT_ATOMS: atom_id res chain seq x y z
N MET A 1 17.35 16.61 6.79
CA MET A 1 16.19 15.70 6.71
C MET A 1 14.97 16.56 6.96
N GLU A 2 14.10 16.70 5.98
CA GLU A 2 12.90 17.54 6.09
C GLU A 2 11.81 16.78 6.85
N LEU A 3 11.06 17.48 7.72
CA LEU A 3 9.92 16.91 8.44
C LEU A 3 8.63 17.55 7.91
N LYS A 4 7.70 16.70 7.45
CA LYS A 4 6.36 17.15 7.04
C LYS A 4 5.28 16.50 7.88
N GLU A 5 4.35 17.30 8.35
CA GLU A 5 3.13 16.81 9.00
C GLU A 5 1.95 16.89 8.03
N ILE A 6 1.30 15.77 7.81
CA ILE A 6 0.25 15.63 6.81
C ILE A 6 -0.96 14.93 7.40
N LEU A 7 -2.13 15.47 7.10
CA LEU A 7 -3.41 14.85 7.43
C LEU A 7 -4.05 14.32 6.16
N LYS A 8 -4.45 13.06 6.17
CA LYS A 8 -5.13 12.40 5.05
C LYS A 8 -6.40 11.71 5.51
N LYS A 9 -7.47 11.89 4.75
CA LYS A 9 -8.74 11.20 4.94
C LYS A 9 -8.78 9.94 4.09
N ILE A 10 -8.94 8.80 4.73
CA ILE A 10 -9.05 7.48 4.11
C ILE A 10 -10.44 6.92 4.43
N VAL A 11 -11.11 6.36 3.44
CA VAL A 11 -12.42 5.74 3.60
C VAL A 11 -12.37 4.26 3.32
N LEU A 12 -13.02 3.44 4.16
CA LEU A 12 -13.23 2.03 3.92
C LEU A 12 -14.63 1.80 3.37
N LEU A 13 -14.71 1.11 2.23
CA LEU A 13 -15.94 0.82 1.50
C LEU A 13 -16.07 -0.68 1.25
N GLY A 14 -17.30 -1.15 1.14
CA GLY A 14 -17.63 -2.57 0.93
C GLY A 14 -18.92 -2.94 1.66
N ASP A 15 -19.45 -4.09 1.36
CA ASP A 15 -20.73 -4.57 1.87
C ASP A 15 -20.77 -4.71 3.40
N GLY A 16 -21.96 -4.90 3.95
CA GLY A 16 -22.13 -5.15 5.37
C GLY A 16 -21.45 -6.46 5.82
N GLY A 17 -20.78 -6.41 6.96
CA GLY A 17 -20.16 -7.59 7.57
C GLY A 17 -18.88 -8.10 6.90
N VAL A 18 -18.29 -7.39 5.92
CA VAL A 18 -16.99 -7.76 5.31
C VAL A 18 -15.80 -7.54 6.24
N GLY A 19 -15.99 -6.81 7.35
CA GLY A 19 -14.98 -6.62 8.38
C GLY A 19 -14.24 -5.28 8.36
N LYS A 20 -14.78 -4.22 7.73
CA LYS A 20 -14.18 -2.88 7.72
C LYS A 20 -13.86 -2.37 9.12
N THR A 21 -14.86 -2.37 10.01
CA THR A 21 -14.73 -1.97 11.42
C THR A 21 -13.67 -2.80 12.14
N SER A 22 -13.64 -4.11 11.91
CA SER A 22 -12.68 -5.02 12.54
C SER A 22 -11.24 -4.75 12.04
N MET A 23 -11.06 -4.44 10.76
CA MET A 23 -9.76 -4.05 10.22
C MET A 23 -9.25 -2.76 10.86
N ILE A 24 -10.13 -1.75 11.00
CA ILE A 24 -9.78 -0.49 11.67
C ILE A 24 -9.44 -0.73 13.14
N ALA A 25 -10.22 -1.52 13.85
CA ALA A 25 -9.97 -1.83 15.25
C ALA A 25 -8.64 -2.58 15.43
N ARG A 26 -8.35 -3.54 14.54
CA ARG A 26 -7.06 -4.26 14.53
C ARG A 26 -5.90 -3.30 14.28
N TYR A 27 -6.00 -2.41 13.30
CA TYR A 27 -4.95 -1.47 12.95
C TYR A 27 -4.70 -0.38 14.01
N VAL A 28 -5.77 0.18 14.57
CA VAL A 28 -5.66 1.36 15.46
C VAL A 28 -5.34 0.97 16.90
N VAL A 29 -5.97 -0.09 17.42
CA VAL A 29 -5.93 -0.48 18.84
C VAL A 29 -5.54 -1.95 19.08
N ASP A 30 -5.16 -2.65 18.02
CA ASP A 30 -4.79 -4.08 18.04
C ASP A 30 -5.85 -4.97 18.72
N ARG A 31 -7.12 -4.74 18.40
CA ARG A 31 -8.26 -5.50 18.94
C ARG A 31 -9.07 -6.15 17.84
N PHE A 32 -9.59 -7.33 18.15
CA PHE A 32 -10.57 -8.03 17.34
C PHE A 32 -11.70 -8.54 18.25
N ASP A 33 -12.95 -8.40 17.81
CA ASP A 33 -14.13 -8.94 18.49
C ASP A 33 -14.89 -9.85 17.52
N ASP A 34 -15.15 -11.07 17.92
CA ASP A 34 -15.90 -12.06 17.12
C ASP A 34 -17.39 -11.69 17.00
N LYS A 35 -17.90 -10.80 17.85
CA LYS A 35 -19.30 -10.37 17.81
C LYS A 35 -19.51 -9.35 16.70
N TYR A 36 -20.32 -9.71 15.72
CA TYR A 36 -20.75 -8.77 14.69
C TYR A 36 -21.78 -7.78 15.28
N ILE A 37 -21.40 -6.51 15.28
CA ILE A 37 -22.31 -5.39 15.56
C ILE A 37 -22.38 -4.55 14.30
N ALA A 38 -23.58 -4.33 13.76
CA ALA A 38 -23.75 -3.49 12.59
C ALA A 38 -23.32 -2.04 12.91
N THR A 39 -22.49 -1.46 12.06
CA THR A 39 -22.09 -0.05 12.17
C THR A 39 -23.30 0.83 11.89
N ILE A 40 -23.63 1.74 12.80
CA ILE A 40 -24.69 2.74 12.61
C ILE A 40 -24.03 4.07 12.30
N GLY A 41 -24.28 4.59 11.10
CA GLY A 41 -23.72 5.85 10.65
C GLY A 41 -22.25 5.73 10.19
N THR A 42 -21.42 6.69 10.58
CA THR A 42 -20.00 6.75 10.23
C THR A 42 -19.16 6.90 11.49
N LYS A 43 -18.13 6.08 11.64
CA LYS A 43 -17.16 6.20 12.73
C LYS A 43 -15.82 6.67 12.17
N VAL A 44 -15.18 7.61 12.86
CA VAL A 44 -13.85 8.11 12.50
C VAL A 44 -12.84 7.63 13.54
N SER A 45 -11.74 7.07 13.07
CA SER A 45 -10.59 6.67 13.87
C SER A 45 -9.35 7.42 13.40
N ARG A 46 -8.41 7.69 14.30
CA ARG A 46 -7.14 8.36 14.00
C ARG A 46 -5.99 7.40 14.24
N LYS A 47 -5.04 7.40 13.31
CA LYS A 47 -3.73 6.75 13.48
C LYS A 47 -2.65 7.69 12.96
N ASP A 48 -1.63 7.94 13.76
CA ASP A 48 -0.44 8.68 13.36
C ASP A 48 0.64 7.65 12.98
N VAL A 49 1.23 7.83 11.80
CA VAL A 49 2.25 6.93 11.23
C VAL A 49 3.42 7.77 10.75
N GLN A 50 4.63 7.32 11.04
CA GLN A 50 5.83 7.94 10.51
C GLN A 50 6.33 7.16 9.30
N LEU A 51 6.39 7.81 8.15
CA LEU A 51 7.00 7.29 6.94
C LEU A 51 8.37 7.95 6.76
N VAL A 52 9.41 7.13 6.70
CA VAL A 52 10.79 7.60 6.64
C VAL A 52 11.33 7.36 5.24
N TYR A 53 11.77 8.43 4.60
CA TYR A 53 12.42 8.40 3.29
C TYR A 53 13.84 8.97 3.41
N PRO A 54 14.76 8.74 2.48
CA PRO A 54 16.16 9.16 2.60
C PRO A 54 16.39 10.62 2.96
N ASN A 55 15.52 11.53 2.51
CA ASN A 55 15.62 12.98 2.75
C ASN A 55 14.39 13.61 3.41
N LEU A 56 13.36 12.81 3.68
CA LEU A 56 12.06 13.29 4.13
C LEU A 56 11.49 12.36 5.20
N ILE A 57 11.06 12.92 6.31
CA ILE A 57 10.20 12.24 7.28
C ILE A 57 8.80 12.79 7.12
N VAL A 58 7.83 11.91 6.91
CA VAL A 58 6.42 12.29 6.86
C VAL A 58 5.71 11.75 8.08
N ASN A 59 5.29 12.63 8.97
CA ASN A 59 4.35 12.30 10.03
C ASN A 59 2.94 12.35 9.45
N LEU A 60 2.44 11.19 9.02
CA LEU A 60 1.15 11.05 8.40
C LEU A 60 0.07 10.78 9.44
N ARG A 61 -0.86 11.71 9.60
CA ARG A 61 -2.07 11.54 10.38
C ARG A 61 -3.18 11.01 9.50
N MET A 62 -3.54 9.75 9.68
CA MET A 62 -4.64 9.12 8.97
C MET A 62 -5.95 9.31 9.72
N MET A 63 -6.91 9.96 9.08
CA MET A 63 -8.31 10.01 9.51
C MET A 63 -9.07 8.91 8.77
N ILE A 64 -9.32 7.80 9.46
CA ILE A 64 -9.86 6.57 8.89
C ILE A 64 -11.36 6.54 9.15
N TRP A 65 -12.15 6.57 8.08
CA TRP A 65 -13.60 6.63 8.11
C TRP A 65 -14.18 5.26 7.82
N ASP A 66 -14.84 4.69 8.84
CA ASP A 66 -15.64 3.46 8.73
C ASP A 66 -17.04 3.83 8.25
N ILE A 67 -17.32 3.58 6.99
CA ILE A 67 -18.60 3.92 6.38
C ILE A 67 -19.51 2.70 6.40
N LEU A 68 -20.79 2.95 6.74
CA LEU A 68 -21.85 1.95 6.73
C LEU A 68 -21.89 1.16 5.43
N GLY A 69 -21.81 -0.18 5.52
CA GLY A 69 -21.77 -1.10 4.37
C GLY A 69 -23.14 -1.43 3.77
N GLN A 70 -24.16 -0.61 4.01
CA GLN A 70 -25.51 -0.77 3.47
C GLN A 70 -25.70 0.17 2.29
N LYS A 71 -26.13 -0.39 1.15
CA LYS A 71 -26.23 0.33 -0.14
C LYS A 71 -27.33 1.40 -0.15
N GLU A 72 -28.34 1.25 0.68
CA GLU A 72 -29.54 2.09 0.75
C GLU A 72 -29.27 3.50 1.32
N TYR A 73 -28.21 3.68 2.10
CA TYR A 73 -27.91 4.96 2.77
C TYR A 73 -27.05 5.91 1.93
N SER A 74 -27.49 6.23 0.70
CA SER A 74 -26.72 7.03 -0.25
C SER A 74 -26.35 8.43 0.27
N LYS A 75 -27.27 9.14 0.94
CA LYS A 75 -27.02 10.50 1.47
C LYS A 75 -25.94 10.53 2.54
N ILE A 76 -25.97 9.58 3.51
CA ILE A 76 -24.97 9.48 4.58
C ILE A 76 -23.62 9.13 3.97
N ARG A 77 -23.60 8.21 3.00
CA ARG A 77 -22.39 7.83 2.26
C ARG A 77 -21.78 9.02 1.52
N SER A 78 -22.57 9.78 0.76
CA SER A 78 -22.08 10.94 0.02
C SER A 78 -21.42 11.98 0.92
N ALA A 79 -22.07 12.32 2.04
CA ALA A 79 -21.50 13.25 3.02
C ALA A 79 -20.19 12.71 3.62
N SER A 80 -20.13 11.41 3.89
CA SER A 80 -18.93 10.77 4.45
C SER A 80 -17.78 10.67 3.46
N LEU A 81 -18.05 10.61 2.16
CA LEU A 81 -17.04 10.56 1.09
C LEU A 81 -16.40 11.92 0.81
N THR A 82 -17.11 13.02 1.03
CA THR A 82 -16.59 14.37 0.76
C THR A 82 -15.24 14.58 1.43
N GLY A 83 -14.25 15.01 0.65
CA GLY A 83 -12.88 15.25 1.11
C GLY A 83 -12.05 13.97 1.34
N ALA A 84 -12.55 12.79 0.94
CA ALA A 84 -11.73 11.58 0.89
C ALA A 84 -10.54 11.77 -0.06
N GLN A 85 -9.40 11.19 0.31
CA GLN A 85 -8.16 11.27 -0.46
C GLN A 85 -7.62 9.88 -0.82
N GLY A 86 -8.09 8.83 -0.13
CA GLY A 86 -7.77 7.44 -0.42
C GLY A 86 -8.92 6.52 -0.09
N ILE A 87 -8.99 5.41 -0.82
CA ILE A 87 -10.06 4.41 -0.72
C ILE A 87 -9.46 3.04 -0.44
N ILE A 88 -10.04 2.34 0.53
CA ILE A 88 -9.81 0.91 0.75
C ILE A 88 -11.12 0.18 0.47
N LEU A 89 -11.16 -0.58 -0.62
CA LEU A 89 -12.29 -1.44 -1.00
C LEU A 89 -12.14 -2.79 -0.30
N VAL A 90 -13.10 -3.16 0.53
CA VAL A 90 -13.03 -4.39 1.34
C VAL A 90 -14.12 -5.35 0.94
N GLY A 91 -13.74 -6.55 0.49
CA GLY A 91 -14.61 -7.70 0.29
C GLY A 91 -14.34 -8.80 1.30
N ASP A 92 -15.25 -9.73 1.43
CA ASP A 92 -15.16 -10.91 2.29
C ASP A 92 -14.83 -12.13 1.41
N LEU A 93 -13.65 -12.71 1.59
CA LEU A 93 -13.19 -13.86 0.77
C LEU A 93 -14.08 -15.10 0.92
N SER A 94 -14.84 -15.20 2.00
CA SER A 94 -15.83 -16.28 2.17
C SER A 94 -17.16 -16.02 1.44
N ARG A 95 -17.35 -14.80 0.87
CA ARG A 95 -18.56 -14.36 0.18
C ARG A 95 -18.23 -13.67 -1.15
N PRO A 96 -18.10 -14.44 -2.26
CA PRO A 96 -17.65 -13.93 -3.57
C PRO A 96 -18.48 -12.75 -4.10
N GLU A 97 -19.76 -12.71 -3.79
CA GLU A 97 -20.67 -11.62 -4.18
C GLU A 97 -20.22 -10.25 -3.63
N THR A 98 -19.55 -10.23 -2.49
CA THR A 98 -19.01 -9.00 -1.90
C THR A 98 -17.78 -8.50 -2.66
N ILE A 99 -17.03 -9.37 -3.31
CA ILE A 99 -15.91 -9.02 -4.18
C ILE A 99 -16.45 -8.38 -5.48
N THR A 100 -17.42 -9.03 -6.12
CA THR A 100 -18.08 -8.50 -7.32
C THR A 100 -18.70 -7.12 -7.06
N SER A 101 -19.31 -6.93 -5.89
CA SER A 101 -19.91 -5.67 -5.46
C SER A 101 -18.92 -4.50 -5.41
N LEU A 102 -17.61 -4.76 -5.24
CA LEU A 102 -16.59 -3.70 -5.23
C LEU A 102 -16.55 -2.96 -6.57
N ASP A 103 -16.57 -3.70 -7.68
CA ASP A 103 -16.50 -3.15 -9.04
C ASP A 103 -17.85 -2.73 -9.59
N GLU A 104 -18.94 -3.42 -9.24
CA GLU A 104 -20.25 -3.15 -9.77
C GLU A 104 -20.97 -2.00 -9.07
N PHE A 105 -20.66 -1.79 -7.80
CA PHE A 105 -21.36 -0.79 -6.98
C PHE A 105 -20.40 0.19 -6.29
N TRP A 106 -19.49 -0.29 -5.44
CA TRP A 106 -18.76 0.59 -4.51
C TRP A 106 -17.82 1.57 -5.24
N LEU A 107 -16.99 1.08 -6.15
CA LEU A 107 -16.07 1.93 -6.88
C LEU A 107 -16.79 2.92 -7.81
N PRO A 108 -17.75 2.50 -8.67
CA PRO A 108 -18.47 3.42 -9.54
C PRO A 108 -19.24 4.51 -8.79
N GLU A 109 -19.97 4.15 -7.74
CA GLU A 109 -20.74 5.11 -6.95
C GLU A 109 -19.85 6.12 -6.22
N THR A 110 -18.69 5.67 -5.75
CA THR A 110 -17.71 6.52 -5.09
C THR A 110 -17.06 7.48 -6.09
N SER A 111 -16.66 6.97 -7.25
CA SER A 111 -16.01 7.77 -8.30
C SER A 111 -16.90 8.89 -8.85
N LYS A 112 -18.23 8.73 -8.82
CA LYS A 112 -19.17 9.80 -9.16
C LYS A 112 -19.10 10.98 -8.20
N ILE A 113 -18.72 10.75 -6.94
CA ILE A 113 -18.75 11.78 -5.89
C ILE A 113 -17.36 12.42 -5.71
N VAL A 114 -16.31 11.63 -5.70
CA VAL A 114 -14.95 12.08 -5.35
C VAL A 114 -13.94 11.94 -6.49
N GLY A 115 -14.38 11.48 -7.66
CA GLY A 115 -13.49 11.21 -8.79
C GLY A 115 -12.61 9.97 -8.58
N HIS A 116 -11.48 9.94 -9.27
CA HIS A 116 -10.50 8.86 -9.14
C HIS A 116 -9.51 9.20 -8.01
N LEU A 117 -9.44 8.33 -7.03
CA LEU A 117 -8.53 8.44 -5.88
C LEU A 117 -7.62 7.21 -5.81
N PRO A 118 -6.45 7.32 -5.17
CA PRO A 118 -5.67 6.17 -4.77
C PRO A 118 -6.54 5.12 -4.09
N THR A 119 -6.57 3.92 -4.65
CA THR A 119 -7.50 2.85 -4.24
C THR A 119 -6.75 1.54 -4.05
N ILE A 120 -7.05 0.84 -2.96
CA ILE A 120 -6.55 -0.50 -2.65
C ILE A 120 -7.72 -1.48 -2.58
N TYR A 121 -7.55 -2.67 -3.14
CA TYR A 121 -8.48 -3.80 -3.01
C TYR A 121 -8.03 -4.72 -1.89
N VAL A 122 -8.95 -5.09 -1.01
CA VAL A 122 -8.68 -5.97 0.14
C VAL A 122 -9.70 -7.08 0.20
N GLY A 123 -9.23 -8.31 0.15
CA GLY A 123 -10.00 -9.51 0.51
C GLY A 123 -9.76 -9.83 1.97
N ASN A 124 -10.74 -9.57 2.82
CA ASN A 124 -10.65 -9.86 4.24
C ASN A 124 -11.20 -11.25 4.57
N LYS A 125 -10.96 -11.70 5.81
CA LYS A 125 -11.31 -13.02 6.34
C LYS A 125 -10.57 -14.18 5.68
N LEU A 126 -9.31 -13.95 5.34
CA LEU A 126 -8.40 -14.97 4.81
C LEU A 126 -8.28 -16.20 5.74
N ASP A 127 -8.52 -16.02 7.05
CA ASP A 127 -8.55 -17.12 8.02
C ASP A 127 -9.67 -18.15 7.77
N LEU A 128 -10.65 -17.83 6.91
CA LEU A 128 -11.77 -18.73 6.56
C LEU A 128 -11.62 -19.42 5.21
N VAL A 129 -10.63 -19.04 4.40
CA VAL A 129 -10.44 -19.59 3.05
C VAL A 129 -8.94 -19.78 2.74
N SER A 130 -8.64 -20.52 1.67
CA SER A 130 -7.29 -20.61 1.12
C SER A 130 -6.90 -19.34 0.35
N GLU A 131 -5.60 -19.00 0.34
CA GLU A 131 -5.07 -17.91 -0.49
C GLU A 131 -5.35 -18.10 -1.99
N GLU A 132 -5.39 -19.35 -2.44
CA GLU A 132 -5.69 -19.72 -3.83
C GLU A 132 -7.19 -19.90 -4.11
N SER A 133 -8.06 -19.45 -3.21
CA SER A 133 -9.50 -19.61 -3.37
C SER A 133 -10.01 -18.87 -4.63
N PRO A 134 -11.15 -19.30 -5.21
CA PRO A 134 -11.76 -18.60 -6.34
C PRO A 134 -12.03 -17.11 -6.04
N SER A 135 -12.39 -16.78 -4.80
CA SER A 135 -12.61 -15.39 -4.36
C SER A 135 -11.32 -14.57 -4.38
N SER A 136 -10.19 -15.17 -3.97
CA SER A 136 -8.88 -14.50 -4.02
C SER A 136 -8.51 -14.17 -5.47
N LYS A 137 -8.61 -15.13 -6.37
CA LYS A 137 -8.35 -14.96 -7.81
C LYS A 137 -9.30 -13.93 -8.46
N LEU A 138 -10.55 -13.91 -8.05
CA LEU A 138 -11.53 -12.92 -8.51
C LEU A 138 -11.11 -11.51 -8.08
N LEU A 139 -10.72 -11.33 -6.82
CA LEU A 139 -10.26 -10.04 -6.29
C LEU A 139 -8.99 -9.56 -7.01
N GLU A 140 -8.00 -10.44 -7.19
CA GLU A 140 -6.76 -10.14 -7.90
C GLU A 140 -7.03 -9.70 -9.34
N THR A 141 -7.94 -10.42 -10.03
CA THR A 141 -8.36 -10.06 -11.40
C THR A 141 -9.03 -8.69 -11.43
N SER A 142 -9.88 -8.37 -10.46
CA SER A 142 -10.56 -7.07 -10.34
C SER A 142 -9.56 -5.94 -10.11
N ALA A 143 -8.64 -6.11 -9.18
CA ALA A 143 -7.61 -5.14 -8.88
C ALA A 143 -6.66 -4.91 -10.06
N ALA A 144 -6.22 -5.97 -10.74
CA ALA A 144 -5.34 -5.90 -11.91
C ALA A 144 -5.95 -5.10 -13.05
N LYS A 145 -7.26 -5.26 -13.32
CA LYS A 145 -7.98 -4.46 -14.34
C LYS A 145 -7.95 -2.96 -14.05
N LYS A 146 -7.75 -2.56 -12.79
CA LYS A 146 -7.71 -1.16 -12.34
C LYS A 146 -6.28 -0.68 -12.08
N GLY A 147 -5.28 -1.54 -12.20
CA GLY A 147 -3.89 -1.24 -11.82
C GLY A 147 -3.76 -0.90 -10.34
N ALA A 148 -4.63 -1.46 -9.50
CA ALA A 148 -4.68 -1.16 -8.08
C ALA A 148 -3.97 -2.23 -7.25
N PRO A 149 -3.30 -1.87 -6.15
CA PRO A 149 -2.78 -2.84 -5.19
C PRO A 149 -3.88 -3.73 -4.62
N VAL A 150 -3.54 -5.01 -4.38
CA VAL A 150 -4.44 -6.01 -3.82
C VAL A 150 -3.81 -6.71 -2.62
N PHE A 151 -4.60 -6.93 -1.58
CA PHE A 151 -4.15 -7.63 -0.38
C PHE A 151 -5.19 -8.65 0.08
N LEU A 152 -4.70 -9.85 0.41
CA LEU A 152 -5.46 -10.87 1.14
C LEU A 152 -5.15 -10.69 2.62
N SER A 153 -6.16 -10.41 3.44
CA SER A 153 -6.00 -10.03 4.84
C SER A 153 -6.92 -10.80 5.78
N SER A 154 -6.58 -10.79 7.05
CA SER A 154 -7.46 -11.26 8.13
C SER A 154 -7.41 -10.29 9.30
N ALA A 155 -8.50 -9.59 9.54
CA ALA A 155 -8.64 -8.75 10.74
C ALA A 155 -8.57 -9.58 12.03
N LYS A 156 -8.96 -10.87 11.98
CA LYS A 156 -8.93 -11.79 13.11
C LYS A 156 -7.50 -12.13 13.53
N THR A 157 -6.66 -12.52 12.57
CA THR A 157 -5.27 -12.91 12.83
C THR A 157 -4.29 -11.73 12.80
N GLY A 158 -4.70 -10.59 12.22
CA GLY A 158 -3.83 -9.43 11.96
C GLY A 158 -3.08 -9.50 10.62
N LYS A 159 -3.18 -10.63 9.88
CA LYS A 159 -2.43 -10.81 8.63
C LYS A 159 -2.70 -9.68 7.64
N ASN A 160 -1.62 -9.05 7.17
CA ASN A 160 -1.59 -7.97 6.19
C ASN A 160 -2.37 -6.68 6.55
N ILE A 161 -2.87 -6.53 7.79
CA ILE A 161 -3.63 -5.33 8.18
C ILE A 161 -2.73 -4.08 8.18
N GLU A 162 -1.57 -4.15 8.84
CA GLU A 162 -0.61 -3.05 8.86
C GLU A 162 -0.16 -2.67 7.44
N LEU A 163 0.12 -3.66 6.60
CA LEU A 163 0.59 -3.47 5.23
C LEU A 163 -0.45 -2.74 4.36
N VAL A 164 -1.74 -3.07 4.48
CA VAL A 164 -2.83 -2.38 3.76
C VAL A 164 -2.83 -0.89 4.08
N PHE A 165 -2.81 -0.54 5.37
CA PHE A 165 -2.87 0.88 5.78
C PHE A 165 -1.58 1.63 5.49
N ARG A 166 -0.44 0.97 5.61
CA ARG A 166 0.86 1.53 5.23
C ARG A 166 0.89 1.85 3.74
N THR A 167 0.50 0.92 2.90
CA THR A 167 0.52 1.10 1.43
C THR A 167 -0.38 2.25 0.99
N ILE A 168 -1.62 2.35 1.49
CA ILE A 168 -2.45 3.51 1.15
C ILE A 168 -1.82 4.82 1.65
N GLY A 169 -1.19 4.82 2.81
CA GLY A 169 -0.46 5.96 3.33
C GLY A 169 0.68 6.40 2.42
N GLU A 170 1.48 5.47 1.95
CA GLU A 170 2.58 5.72 1.00
C GLU A 170 2.07 6.26 -0.34
N MET A 171 1.00 5.69 -0.90
CA MET A 171 0.34 6.21 -2.09
C MET A 171 -0.11 7.67 -1.92
N LEU A 172 -0.64 8.02 -0.75
CA LEU A 172 -1.15 9.36 -0.45
C LEU A 172 -0.08 10.43 -0.25
N VAL A 173 1.16 10.04 -0.05
CA VAL A 173 2.29 10.96 0.10
C VAL A 173 3.29 10.87 -1.06
N SER A 174 3.02 10.03 -2.07
CA SER A 174 3.92 9.79 -3.20
C SER A 174 4.35 11.08 -3.92
N ASP A 175 3.41 11.99 -4.20
CA ASP A 175 3.71 13.26 -4.86
C ASP A 175 4.66 14.15 -4.04
N LEU A 176 4.52 14.11 -2.71
CA LEU A 176 5.41 14.84 -1.81
C LEU A 176 6.82 14.25 -1.81
N VAL A 177 6.90 12.93 -1.78
CA VAL A 177 8.19 12.23 -1.86
C VAL A 177 8.87 12.54 -3.19
N LEU A 178 8.11 12.52 -4.29
CA LEU A 178 8.62 12.88 -5.62
C LEU A 178 9.03 14.36 -5.70
N SER A 179 8.28 15.28 -5.09
CA SER A 179 8.62 16.71 -5.05
C SER A 179 9.87 16.95 -4.22
N ALA A 180 9.98 16.35 -3.03
CA ALA A 180 11.17 16.46 -2.18
C ALA A 180 12.41 15.84 -2.85
N ARG A 181 12.24 14.84 -3.71
CA ARG A 181 13.31 14.30 -4.57
C ARG A 181 13.72 15.30 -5.67
N LYS A 182 12.77 16.06 -6.24
CA LYS A 182 13.02 17.04 -7.30
C LYS A 182 13.60 18.37 -6.78
N GLU A 183 13.19 18.82 -5.61
CA GLU A 183 13.62 20.11 -5.03
C GLU A 183 15.09 20.14 -4.58
N LYS A 184 15.71 19.00 -4.35
CA LYS A 184 17.16 18.92 -4.28
C LYS A 184 17.63 18.40 -5.63
N ASP A 185 18.52 19.09 -6.30
CA ASP A 185 19.35 18.71 -7.47
C ASP A 185 19.99 17.28 -7.40
N ASN A 186 19.32 16.31 -6.78
CA ASN A 186 19.78 15.00 -6.38
C ASN A 186 19.06 13.87 -7.13
N LEU A 187 18.75 14.05 -8.39
CA LEU A 187 18.79 12.88 -9.26
C LEU A 187 20.24 12.43 -9.27
N PRO A 188 20.49 11.12 -9.08
CA PRO A 188 21.86 10.62 -9.08
C PRO A 188 22.55 11.06 -10.35
N LYS A 189 23.72 11.71 -10.20
CA LYS A 189 24.53 12.20 -11.34
C LYS A 189 25.42 11.10 -11.88
N THR A 190 25.59 10.04 -11.11
CA THR A 190 26.38 8.85 -11.44
C THR A 190 25.65 7.57 -11.10
N LEU A 191 26.00 6.47 -11.76
CA LEU A 191 25.47 5.15 -11.39
C LEU A 191 25.82 4.75 -9.95
N THR A 192 26.97 5.20 -9.44
CA THR A 192 27.34 4.98 -8.04
C THR A 192 26.38 5.64 -7.07
N GLU A 193 26.04 6.92 -7.31
CA GLU A 193 25.03 7.61 -6.52
C GLU A 193 23.65 6.94 -6.62
N ALA A 194 23.30 6.43 -7.81
CA ALA A 194 22.05 5.69 -7.99
C ALA A 194 22.02 4.40 -7.17
N VAL A 195 23.12 3.68 -7.08
CA VAL A 195 23.28 2.48 -6.24
C VAL A 195 23.11 2.83 -4.77
N ASP A 196 23.72 3.90 -4.28
CA ASP A 196 23.57 4.36 -2.89
C ASP A 196 22.11 4.70 -2.57
N PHE A 197 21.42 5.36 -3.47
CA PHE A 197 19.96 5.63 -3.32
C PHE A 197 19.15 4.34 -3.26
N ILE A 198 19.43 3.37 -4.13
CA ILE A 198 18.74 2.07 -4.18
C ILE A 198 18.92 1.33 -2.85
N ILE A 199 20.17 1.30 -2.33
CA ILE A 199 20.46 0.65 -1.04
C ILE A 199 19.68 1.30 0.10
N GLN A 200 19.74 2.64 0.19
CA GLN A 200 19.06 3.39 1.24
C GLN A 200 17.54 3.20 1.20
N ASP A 201 16.95 3.25 -0.01
CA ASP A 201 15.53 3.05 -0.20
C ASP A 201 15.10 1.64 0.18
N PHE A 202 15.84 0.60 -0.27
CA PHE A 202 15.56 -0.79 0.10
C PHE A 202 15.59 -0.98 1.62
N CYS A 203 16.62 -0.48 2.28
CA CYS A 203 16.77 -0.60 3.74
C CYS A 203 15.64 0.14 4.50
N ALA A 204 15.21 1.30 4.00
CA ALA A 204 14.12 2.05 4.60
C ALA A 204 12.76 1.34 4.47
N GLN A 205 12.51 0.66 3.34
CA GLN A 205 11.26 -0.05 3.09
C GLN A 205 11.18 -1.38 3.86
N TYR A 206 12.31 -2.05 4.05
CA TYR A 206 12.35 -3.38 4.67
C TYR A 206 12.07 -3.36 6.18
N GLY A 207 12.32 -2.23 6.86
CA GLY A 207 11.98 -2.00 8.26
C GLY A 207 12.96 -2.58 9.29
N ASP A 208 13.80 -3.53 8.92
CA ASP A 208 14.90 -4.10 9.74
C ASP A 208 16.23 -3.86 9.01
N LEU A 209 16.97 -2.88 9.47
CA LEU A 209 18.17 -2.40 8.78
C LEU A 209 19.25 -3.48 8.65
N GLU A 210 19.48 -4.31 9.68
CA GLU A 210 20.52 -5.34 9.65
C GLU A 210 20.18 -6.42 8.64
N LYS A 211 18.95 -6.91 8.64
CA LYS A 211 18.48 -7.89 7.66
C LYS A 211 18.48 -7.33 6.24
N ALA A 212 18.01 -6.09 6.07
CA ALA A 212 18.00 -5.42 4.77
C ALA A 212 19.39 -5.32 4.17
N MET A 213 20.39 -4.90 4.98
CA MET A 213 21.76 -4.80 4.53
C MET A 213 22.36 -6.16 4.13
N LEU A 214 22.07 -7.22 4.87
CA LEU A 214 22.51 -8.57 4.52
C LEU A 214 21.90 -9.02 3.17
N ILE A 215 20.62 -8.74 2.96
CA ILE A 215 19.96 -9.05 1.68
C ILE A 215 20.59 -8.27 0.53
N VAL A 216 20.78 -6.96 0.69
CA VAL A 216 21.44 -6.12 -0.32
C VAL A 216 22.83 -6.66 -0.66
N GLN A 217 23.66 -6.93 0.34
CA GLN A 217 25.01 -7.46 0.14
C GLN A 217 24.99 -8.79 -0.65
N HIS A 218 24.10 -9.69 -0.27
CA HIS A 218 23.95 -10.97 -0.94
C HIS A 218 23.46 -10.81 -2.38
N GLN A 219 22.41 -10.04 -2.62
CA GLN A 219 21.82 -9.87 -3.95
C GLN A 219 22.76 -9.10 -4.89
N PHE A 220 23.51 -8.13 -4.38
CA PHE A 220 24.48 -7.36 -5.16
C PHE A 220 25.71 -8.20 -5.52
N ALA A 221 26.15 -9.08 -4.62
CA ALA A 221 27.21 -10.03 -4.91
C ALA A 221 26.81 -11.01 -6.03
N GLU A 222 25.59 -11.55 -5.97
CA GLU A 222 25.02 -12.42 -7.02
C GLU A 222 24.87 -11.72 -8.37
N ALA A 223 24.43 -10.44 -8.37
CA ALA A 223 24.32 -9.60 -9.57
C ALA A 223 25.69 -9.07 -10.05
N LYS A 224 26.78 -9.40 -9.35
CA LYS A 224 28.15 -8.93 -9.64
C LYS A 224 28.26 -7.41 -9.76
N ILE A 225 27.55 -6.69 -8.87
CA ILE A 225 27.62 -5.24 -8.83
C ILE A 225 28.91 -4.81 -8.12
N ASP A 226 29.77 -4.14 -8.85
CA ASP A 226 30.87 -3.37 -8.26
C ASP A 226 30.33 -1.99 -7.84
N ILE A 227 30.12 -1.78 -6.56
CA ILE A 227 29.56 -0.53 -6.01
C ILE A 227 30.42 0.70 -6.37
N ARG A 228 31.75 0.51 -6.56
CA ARG A 228 32.66 1.61 -6.92
C ARG A 228 32.62 1.96 -8.40
N ASN A 229 32.25 0.99 -9.24
CA ASN A 229 32.16 1.17 -10.69
C ASN A 229 30.98 0.36 -11.25
N PRO A 230 29.75 0.71 -10.89
CA PRO A 230 28.58 -0.08 -11.23
C PRO A 230 28.25 0.04 -12.72
N LYS A 231 27.78 -1.07 -13.30
CA LYS A 231 27.28 -1.12 -14.68
C LYS A 231 25.78 -1.17 -14.71
N TYR A 232 25.17 -0.50 -15.68
CA TYR A 232 23.72 -0.42 -15.84
C TYR A 232 23.03 -1.80 -15.77
N ASP A 233 23.51 -2.77 -16.58
CA ASP A 233 22.91 -4.10 -16.66
C ASP A 233 23.05 -4.89 -15.34
N SER A 234 24.17 -4.74 -14.63
CA SER A 234 24.33 -5.37 -13.31
C SER A 234 23.40 -4.78 -12.27
N ILE A 235 23.18 -3.45 -12.29
CA ILE A 235 22.22 -2.81 -11.38
C ILE A 235 20.80 -3.30 -11.70
N LEU A 236 20.44 -3.44 -12.97
CA LEU A 236 19.12 -3.92 -13.37
C LEU A 236 18.86 -5.35 -12.87
N ASP A 237 19.84 -6.27 -13.01
CA ASP A 237 19.77 -7.61 -12.41
C ASP A 237 19.65 -7.53 -10.86
N GLY A 238 20.40 -6.63 -10.23
CA GLY A 238 20.29 -6.40 -8.79
C GLY A 238 18.90 -5.92 -8.37
N LEU A 239 18.26 -5.04 -9.13
CA LEU A 239 16.90 -4.58 -8.87
C LEU A 239 15.88 -5.72 -8.98
N ASP A 240 15.98 -6.58 -10.00
CA ASP A 240 15.12 -7.76 -10.15
C ASP A 240 15.24 -8.69 -8.93
N ARG A 241 16.47 -8.89 -8.44
CA ARG A 241 16.74 -9.72 -7.25
C ARG A 241 16.21 -9.09 -5.96
N LEU A 242 16.38 -7.77 -5.78
CA LEU A 242 15.82 -7.05 -4.63
C LEU A 242 14.29 -7.08 -4.65
N MET A 243 13.66 -6.93 -5.81
CA MET A 243 12.20 -7.05 -5.96
C MET A 243 11.71 -8.44 -5.51
N ASN A 244 12.40 -9.51 -5.90
CA ASN A 244 12.06 -10.85 -5.47
C ASN A 244 12.20 -11.03 -3.94
N ALA A 245 13.25 -10.46 -3.33
CA ALA A 245 13.42 -10.49 -1.89
C ALA A 245 12.33 -9.69 -1.16
N GLU A 246 11.94 -8.52 -1.68
CA GLU A 246 10.85 -7.71 -1.13
C GLU A 246 9.49 -8.37 -1.28
N SER A 247 9.23 -9.08 -2.39
CA SER A 247 7.95 -9.76 -2.61
C SER A 247 7.65 -10.83 -1.55
N ILE A 248 8.69 -11.47 -1.02
CA ILE A 248 8.58 -12.45 0.06
C ILE A 248 8.30 -11.76 1.41
N ALA A 249 8.92 -10.60 1.66
CA ALA A 249 8.86 -9.93 2.95
C ALA A 249 7.68 -8.96 3.10
N LEU A 250 7.29 -8.30 1.98
CA LEU A 250 6.25 -7.27 1.98
C LEU A 250 5.00 -7.75 1.22
N SER A 251 5.04 -7.69 -0.10
CA SER A 251 4.09 -8.27 -1.05
C SER A 251 4.60 -8.04 -2.48
N GLU A 252 4.14 -8.83 -3.43
CA GLU A 252 4.51 -8.68 -4.84
C GLU A 252 4.16 -7.29 -5.39
N THR A 253 3.00 -6.76 -4.99
CA THR A 253 2.54 -5.43 -5.43
C THR A 253 3.45 -4.30 -4.94
N VAL A 254 3.81 -4.32 -3.66
CA VAL A 254 4.73 -3.31 -3.08
C VAL A 254 6.11 -3.43 -3.68
N ALA A 255 6.62 -4.65 -3.80
CA ALA A 255 7.93 -4.91 -4.40
C ALA A 255 8.00 -4.41 -5.85
N ARG A 256 6.91 -4.57 -6.62
CA ARG A 256 6.82 -4.08 -7.99
C ARG A 256 6.85 -2.56 -8.08
N VAL A 257 6.10 -1.87 -7.23
CA VAL A 257 6.11 -0.40 -7.16
C VAL A 257 7.52 0.10 -6.82
N ASN A 258 8.15 -0.48 -5.80
CA ASN A 258 9.51 -0.11 -5.39
C ASN A 258 10.53 -0.35 -6.52
N TYR A 259 10.41 -1.47 -7.22
CA TYR A 259 11.24 -1.79 -8.38
C TYR A 259 11.11 -0.73 -9.48
N ASP A 260 9.88 -0.39 -9.88
CA ASP A 260 9.64 0.57 -10.96
C ASP A 260 10.17 1.97 -10.60
N GLU A 261 10.09 2.36 -9.33
CA GLU A 261 10.66 3.63 -8.85
C GLU A 261 12.19 3.63 -8.86
N ARG A 262 12.82 2.57 -8.36
CA ARG A 262 14.28 2.43 -8.36
C ARG A 262 14.85 2.35 -9.80
N LYS A 263 14.14 1.66 -10.69
CA LYS A 263 14.51 1.58 -12.11
C LYS A 263 14.54 2.95 -12.77
N LYS A 264 13.60 3.85 -12.46
CA LYS A 264 13.61 5.23 -12.97
C LYS A 264 14.87 6.00 -12.59
N LEU A 265 15.50 5.69 -11.45
CA LEU A 265 16.74 6.33 -11.02
C LEU A 265 17.92 6.02 -11.93
N ILE A 266 17.89 4.89 -12.63
CA ILE A 266 18.99 4.45 -13.50
C ILE A 266 18.69 4.57 -14.99
N GLU A 267 17.42 4.77 -15.38
CA GLU A 267 17.02 4.77 -16.81
C GLU A 267 17.75 5.79 -17.67
N HIS A 268 18.09 6.97 -17.12
CA HIS A 268 18.82 8.00 -17.86
C HIS A 268 20.31 7.68 -18.07
N PHE A 269 20.85 6.63 -17.43
CA PHE A 269 22.21 6.12 -17.67
C PHE A 269 22.27 4.99 -18.72
N LYS A 270 21.11 4.58 -19.22
CA LYS A 270 21.04 3.59 -20.29
C LYS A 270 21.63 4.21 -21.56
N LYS A 271 22.78 3.70 -22.00
CA LYS A 271 23.42 4.08 -23.26
C LYS A 271 22.90 3.27 -24.41
#